data_54920bbe789e5fefa52a73f00c35093a
#
_entry.id   54920bbe789e5fefa52a73f00c35093a
#
_cell.length_a   1.000
_cell.length_b   1.000
_cell.length_c   1.000
_cell.angle_alpha   90.00
_cell.angle_beta   90.00
_cell.angle_gamma   90.00
#
_symmetry.space_group_name_H-M   'P 1'
#
loop_
_entity.id
_entity.type
_entity.pdbx_description
1 polymer ?
#
loop_
_entity_poly.entity_id
_entity_poly.type
_entity_poly.pdbx_seq_one_letter_code
_entity_poly.pdbx_strand_id
1 'polypeptide(L)'
;MMTVVNRRGLLGAGSAMLALAAFANRTALAAGSPGLTTHVLDTANGKPGEGIKIEFSVLEGDTYKLLTTVTTNADGRNAQPLLTPETMKAGKYQLVFYIGEYFTKLGTQLPNPPFLEKAVIQFGMADATAHYHVPILASPWSYTTYRGS
;
A
#
# COMPACT_ATOMS: atom_id res chain seq x y z
N MET A 1 -35.51 49.24 -52.11
CA MET A 1 -34.22 49.38 -52.77
C MET A 1 -33.22 48.53 -52.03
N MET A 2 -32.75 47.47 -52.66
CA MET A 2 -31.85 46.42 -52.13
C MET A 2 -30.47 46.99 -51.72
N THR A 3 -29.91 46.45 -50.65
CA THR A 3 -28.46 46.25 -50.66
C THR A 3 -28.10 45.06 -49.75
N VAL A 4 -27.48 44.11 -50.38
CA VAL A 4 -26.92 42.88 -49.84
C VAL A 4 -25.67 43.19 -49.05
N VAL A 5 -25.49 42.58 -47.87
CA VAL A 5 -24.23 42.58 -47.15
C VAL A 5 -23.69 41.17 -47.00
N ASN A 6 -22.47 41.05 -47.40
CA ASN A 6 -21.69 39.88 -47.64
C ASN A 6 -21.12 39.29 -46.32
N ARG A 7 -21.14 37.95 -46.23
CA ARG A 7 -20.46 37.12 -45.19
C ARG A 7 -18.99 36.94 -45.56
N ARG A 8 -18.13 37.02 -44.56
CA ARG A 8 -16.83 36.31 -44.45
C ARG A 8 -16.49 36.33 -42.97
N GLY A 9 -16.49 35.23 -42.17
CA GLY A 9 -15.69 34.05 -42.37
C GLY A 9 -14.39 34.26 -41.60
N LEU A 10 -14.38 33.91 -40.26
CA LEU A 10 -13.12 33.76 -39.54
C LEU A 10 -13.12 32.42 -38.85
N LEU A 11 -12.30 31.54 -39.40
CA LEU A 11 -11.97 30.23 -38.82
C LEU A 11 -11.03 30.46 -37.62
N GLY A 12 -11.53 30.24 -36.42
CA GLY A 12 -10.70 30.14 -35.24
C GLY A 12 -10.22 28.68 -35.08
N ALA A 13 -8.96 28.45 -35.27
CA ALA A 13 -8.33 27.18 -35.02
C ALA A 13 -8.22 26.96 -33.49
N GLY A 14 -9.08 26.14 -32.94
CA GLY A 14 -8.97 25.68 -31.56
C GLY A 14 -7.90 24.60 -31.44
N SER A 15 -6.79 24.94 -30.80
CA SER A 15 -5.76 23.96 -30.41
C SER A 15 -6.30 23.07 -29.31
N ALA A 16 -6.62 21.84 -29.66
CA ALA A 16 -6.92 20.80 -28.68
C ALA A 16 -5.62 20.39 -27.97
N MET A 17 -5.43 20.83 -26.73
CA MET A 17 -4.43 20.25 -25.84
C MET A 17 -4.88 18.84 -25.45
N LEU A 18 -4.21 17.84 -26.01
CA LEU A 18 -4.27 16.46 -25.48
C LEU A 18 -3.51 16.45 -24.14
N ALA A 19 -4.24 16.46 -23.05
CA ALA A 19 -3.70 16.10 -21.76
C ALA A 19 -3.45 14.57 -21.78
N LEU A 20 -2.19 14.15 -21.94
CA LEU A 20 -1.78 12.78 -21.66
C LEU A 20 -1.89 12.56 -20.14
N ALA A 21 -3.01 11.99 -19.69
CA ALA A 21 -3.09 11.42 -18.37
C ALA A 21 -2.19 10.19 -18.34
N ALA A 22 -1.05 10.30 -17.66
CA ALA A 22 -0.21 9.16 -17.33
C ALA A 22 -1.01 8.28 -16.36
N PHE A 23 -1.68 7.25 -16.88
CA PHE A 23 -2.21 6.18 -16.06
C PHE A 23 -1.01 5.43 -15.46
N ALA A 24 -0.68 5.74 -14.21
CA ALA A 24 0.19 4.88 -13.42
C ALA A 24 -0.46 3.48 -13.43
N ASN A 25 0.19 2.54 -14.09
CA ASN A 25 -0.23 1.14 -14.14
C ASN A 25 -0.16 0.60 -12.71
N ARG A 26 -1.27 0.67 -11.97
CA ARG A 26 -1.46 -0.04 -10.72
C ARG A 26 -1.67 -1.50 -11.12
N THR A 27 -0.61 -2.28 -11.12
CA THR A 27 -0.72 -3.73 -11.19
C THR A 27 -1.27 -4.24 -9.86
N ALA A 28 -2.58 -4.08 -9.66
CA ALA A 28 -3.28 -4.83 -8.64
C ALA A 28 -3.24 -6.30 -9.07
N LEU A 29 -2.79 -7.19 -8.17
CA LEU A 29 -2.97 -8.62 -8.41
C LEU A 29 -4.46 -8.88 -8.61
N ALA A 30 -4.80 -9.60 -9.68
CA ALA A 30 -6.17 -10.05 -9.90
C ALA A 30 -6.60 -10.90 -8.68
N ALA A 31 -7.84 -10.74 -8.23
CA ALA A 31 -8.37 -11.57 -7.15
C ALA A 31 -8.20 -13.05 -7.52
N GLY A 32 -7.47 -13.80 -6.69
CA GLY A 32 -7.16 -15.22 -6.93
C GLY A 32 -5.79 -15.50 -7.54
N SER A 33 -5.02 -14.50 -7.99
CA SER A 33 -3.62 -14.73 -8.38
C SER A 33 -2.73 -14.95 -7.15
N PRO A 34 -1.75 -15.90 -7.21
CA PRO A 34 -0.78 -16.06 -6.13
C PRO A 34 -0.09 -14.74 -5.79
N GLY A 35 0.20 -14.52 -4.52
CA GLY A 35 0.89 -13.30 -4.11
C GLY A 35 0.71 -12.99 -2.64
N LEU A 36 1.53 -12.05 -2.14
CA LEU A 36 1.45 -11.54 -0.77
C LEU A 36 1.20 -10.04 -0.78
N THR A 37 0.15 -9.62 -0.09
CA THR A 37 -0.19 -8.22 0.11
C THR A 37 -0.40 -7.90 1.58
N THR A 38 -0.29 -6.63 1.93
CA THR A 38 -0.58 -6.12 3.28
C THR A 38 -1.40 -4.83 3.23
N HIS A 39 -2.00 -4.48 4.34
CA HIS A 39 -2.79 -3.27 4.51
C HIS A 39 -2.74 -2.83 5.97
N VAL A 40 -2.56 -1.55 6.22
CA VAL A 40 -2.55 -0.99 7.57
C VAL A 40 -3.77 -0.11 7.78
N LEU A 41 -4.53 -0.40 8.82
CA LEU A 41 -5.65 0.40 9.30
C LEU A 41 -5.29 1.03 10.65
N ASP A 42 -5.33 2.36 10.71
CA ASP A 42 -5.21 3.13 11.94
C ASP A 42 -6.57 3.15 12.64
N THR A 43 -6.74 2.31 13.65
CA THR A 43 -7.99 2.18 14.40
C THR A 43 -8.18 3.30 15.43
N ALA A 44 -7.12 4.03 15.77
CA ALA A 44 -7.24 5.18 16.67
C ALA A 44 -7.88 6.39 15.97
N ASN A 45 -7.63 6.54 14.66
CA ASN A 45 -8.14 7.65 13.87
C ASN A 45 -9.20 7.23 12.83
N GLY A 46 -9.48 5.93 12.69
CA GLY A 46 -10.48 5.39 11.76
C GLY A 46 -10.13 5.61 10.28
N LYS A 47 -8.85 5.48 9.91
CA LYS A 47 -8.36 5.76 8.56
C LYS A 47 -7.26 4.78 8.13
N PRO A 48 -6.93 4.70 6.83
CA PRO A 48 -5.74 3.98 6.38
C PRO A 48 -4.45 4.55 7.01
N GLY A 49 -3.51 3.67 7.36
CA GLY A 49 -2.20 4.07 7.87
C GLY A 49 -1.26 4.43 6.73
N GLU A 50 -1.18 5.71 6.37
CA GLU A 50 -0.28 6.23 5.34
C GLU A 50 1.11 6.52 5.90
N GLY A 51 2.15 6.20 5.14
CA GLY A 51 3.53 6.53 5.48
C GLY A 51 4.16 5.61 6.55
N ILE A 52 3.58 4.44 6.78
CA ILE A 52 4.13 3.45 7.71
C ILE A 52 5.23 2.65 7.01
N LYS A 53 6.42 2.63 7.63
CA LYS A 53 7.52 1.76 7.21
C LYS A 53 7.21 0.32 7.61
N ILE A 54 7.42 -0.60 6.66
CA ILE A 54 7.23 -2.04 6.84
C ILE A 54 8.49 -2.77 6.36
N GLU A 55 9.07 -3.60 7.20
CA GLU A 55 10.13 -4.52 6.82
C GLU A 55 9.54 -5.90 6.60
N PHE A 56 9.86 -6.52 5.47
CA PHE A 56 9.43 -7.87 5.11
C PHE A 56 10.63 -8.80 5.05
N SER A 57 10.56 -9.91 5.77
CA SER A 57 11.65 -10.87 5.93
C SER A 57 11.18 -12.30 5.75
N VAL A 58 12.10 -13.19 5.35
CA VAL A 58 11.91 -14.64 5.30
C VAL A 58 12.76 -15.31 6.38
N LEU A 59 12.25 -16.38 6.98
CA LEU A 59 13.03 -17.21 7.91
C LEU A 59 13.98 -18.15 7.14
N GLU A 60 15.27 -17.95 7.32
CA GLU A 60 16.32 -18.84 6.83
C GLU A 60 17.07 -19.45 8.04
N GLY A 61 16.95 -20.76 8.24
CA GLY A 61 17.40 -21.39 9.48
C GLY A 61 16.63 -20.83 10.69
N ASP A 62 17.35 -20.20 11.62
CA ASP A 62 16.79 -19.59 12.82
C ASP A 62 16.77 -18.04 12.76
N THR A 63 17.04 -17.47 11.60
CA THR A 63 17.18 -16.01 11.44
C THR A 63 16.22 -15.48 10.38
N TYR A 64 15.54 -14.37 10.70
CA TYR A 64 14.77 -13.62 9.73
C TYR A 64 15.68 -12.73 8.89
N LYS A 65 15.76 -13.03 7.60
CA LYS A 65 16.52 -12.28 6.61
C LYS A 65 15.63 -11.27 5.90
N LEU A 66 16.01 -10.00 5.94
CA LEU A 66 15.29 -8.93 5.28
C LEU A 66 15.27 -9.14 3.75
N LEU A 67 14.09 -9.14 3.17
CA LEU A 67 13.87 -9.19 1.73
C LEU A 67 13.68 -7.79 1.15
N THR A 68 12.85 -6.97 1.79
CA THR A 68 12.55 -5.61 1.33
C THR A 68 12.00 -4.74 2.46
N THR A 69 12.11 -3.43 2.27
CA THR A 69 11.45 -2.42 3.09
C THR A 69 10.54 -1.60 2.19
N VAL A 70 9.30 -1.43 2.60
CA VAL A 70 8.29 -0.64 1.88
C VAL A 70 7.67 0.41 2.78
N THR A 71 6.98 1.37 2.18
CA THR A 71 6.20 2.39 2.90
C THR A 71 4.77 2.39 2.35
N THR A 72 3.79 2.47 3.24
CA THR A 72 2.38 2.50 2.85
C THR A 72 2.01 3.82 2.16
N ASN A 73 1.14 3.73 1.16
CA ASN A 73 0.54 4.85 0.45
C ASN A 73 -0.70 5.41 1.19
N ALA A 74 -1.40 6.36 0.59
CA ALA A 74 -2.61 6.98 1.13
C ALA A 74 -3.75 5.98 1.43
N ASP A 75 -3.76 4.83 0.77
CA ASP A 75 -4.72 3.76 1.01
C ASP A 75 -4.26 2.79 2.13
N GLY A 76 -3.13 3.05 2.79
CA GLY A 76 -2.53 2.16 3.80
C GLY A 76 -1.90 0.89 3.21
N ARG A 77 -1.62 0.85 1.90
CA ARG A 77 -1.08 -0.30 1.18
C ARG A 77 0.28 0.03 0.60
N ASN A 78 1.09 -0.99 0.33
CA ASN A 78 2.27 -0.80 -0.50
C ASN A 78 1.89 -0.76 -2.00
N ALA A 79 2.67 -0.03 -2.79
CA ALA A 79 2.37 0.21 -4.21
C ALA A 79 2.39 -1.08 -5.05
N GLN A 80 3.25 -2.02 -4.67
CA GLN A 80 3.40 -3.32 -5.34
C GLN A 80 3.21 -4.45 -4.32
N PRO A 81 2.77 -5.64 -4.72
CA PRO A 81 2.73 -6.81 -3.83
C PRO A 81 4.11 -7.08 -3.21
N LEU A 82 4.15 -7.58 -1.98
CA LEU A 82 5.40 -8.01 -1.32
C LEU A 82 6.01 -9.23 -1.99
N LEU A 83 5.15 -10.12 -2.49
CA LEU A 83 5.53 -11.26 -3.35
C LEU A 83 4.56 -11.33 -4.52
N THR A 84 5.10 -11.60 -5.70
CA THR A 84 4.36 -11.85 -6.95
C THR A 84 4.25 -13.37 -7.22
N PRO A 85 3.43 -13.82 -8.17
CA PRO A 85 3.33 -15.24 -8.50
C PRO A 85 4.71 -15.91 -8.73
N GLU A 86 5.64 -15.17 -9.32
CA GLU A 86 6.97 -15.68 -9.68
C GLU A 86 7.91 -15.80 -8.45
N THR A 87 7.63 -15.02 -7.39
CA THR A 87 8.47 -14.96 -6.19
C THR A 87 7.87 -15.69 -4.98
N MET A 88 6.62 -16.16 -5.10
CA MET A 88 5.94 -16.91 -4.05
C MET A 88 6.66 -18.22 -3.72
N LYS A 89 6.91 -18.44 -2.44
CA LYS A 89 7.48 -19.69 -1.91
C LYS A 89 6.77 -20.05 -0.60
N ALA A 90 6.55 -21.34 -0.37
CA ALA A 90 6.12 -21.81 0.95
C ALA A 90 7.26 -21.56 1.95
N GLY A 91 6.89 -21.12 3.16
CA GLY A 91 7.89 -20.78 4.18
C GLY A 91 7.31 -20.00 5.35
N LYS A 92 8.19 -19.58 6.25
CA LYS A 92 7.86 -18.69 7.36
C LYS A 92 8.38 -17.29 7.06
N TYR A 93 7.56 -16.31 7.35
CA TYR A 93 7.82 -14.91 7.03
C TYR A 93 7.52 -14.00 8.22
N GLN A 94 8.06 -12.79 8.17
CA GLN A 94 7.83 -11.76 9.17
C GLN A 94 7.57 -10.42 8.51
N LEU A 95 6.57 -9.71 9.03
CA LEU A 95 6.32 -8.29 8.78
C LEU A 95 6.58 -7.51 10.06
N VAL A 96 7.35 -6.44 9.98
CA VAL A 96 7.60 -5.51 11.08
C VAL A 96 7.07 -4.14 10.69
N PHE A 97 6.04 -3.67 11.36
CA PHE A 97 5.40 -2.39 11.13
C PHE A 97 5.89 -1.37 12.17
N TYR A 98 6.39 -0.23 11.73
CA TYR A 98 6.93 0.84 12.59
C TYR A 98 5.80 1.78 13.03
N ILE A 99 4.88 1.26 13.84
CA ILE A 99 3.66 1.97 14.25
C ILE A 99 3.93 3.11 15.24
N GLY A 100 4.92 2.97 16.12
CA GLY A 100 5.29 4.04 17.06
C GLY A 100 5.78 5.29 16.34
N GLU A 101 6.63 5.14 15.31
CA GLU A 101 7.07 6.25 14.47
C GLU A 101 5.89 6.94 13.76
N TYR A 102 4.94 6.15 13.26
CA TYR A 102 3.76 6.65 12.58
C TYR A 102 2.90 7.53 13.49
N PHE A 103 2.52 7.04 14.67
CA PHE A 103 1.70 7.81 15.61
C PHE A 103 2.44 9.03 16.16
N THR A 104 3.75 8.94 16.36
CA THR A 104 4.58 10.10 16.75
C THR A 104 4.55 11.19 15.66
N LYS A 105 4.70 10.82 14.38
CA LYS A 105 4.63 11.76 13.26
C LYS A 105 3.25 12.41 13.10
N LEU A 106 2.18 11.73 13.48
CA LEU A 106 0.83 12.30 13.52
C LEU A 106 0.61 13.30 14.67
N GLY A 107 1.58 13.47 15.56
CA GLY A 107 1.45 14.33 16.74
C GLY A 107 0.63 13.70 17.86
N THR A 108 0.40 12.38 17.84
CA THR A 108 -0.27 11.69 18.93
C THR A 108 0.58 11.82 20.21
N GLN A 109 -0.05 12.20 21.32
CA GLN A 109 0.64 12.29 22.62
C GLN A 109 0.93 10.87 23.12
N LEU A 110 2.17 10.44 22.96
CA LEU A 110 2.66 9.14 23.39
C LEU A 110 3.68 9.30 24.53
N PRO A 111 3.78 8.32 25.44
CA PRO A 111 4.91 8.26 26.37
C PRO A 111 6.22 8.07 25.61
N ASN A 112 7.33 8.38 26.23
CA ASN A 112 8.66 8.13 25.68
C ASN A 112 9.42 7.16 26.61
N PRO A 113 9.71 5.92 26.21
CA PRO A 113 9.36 5.29 24.91
C PRO A 113 7.85 5.02 24.76
N PRO A 114 7.34 4.89 23.51
CA PRO A 114 5.95 4.52 23.28
C PRO A 114 5.69 3.07 23.71
N PHE A 115 4.45 2.77 24.10
CA PHE A 115 4.09 1.40 24.53
C PHE A 115 4.32 0.38 23.40
N LEU A 116 3.91 0.69 22.18
CA LEU A 116 4.21 -0.10 21.00
C LEU A 116 5.11 0.71 20.06
N GLU A 117 6.35 0.29 19.95
CA GLU A 117 7.31 0.84 18.98
C GLU A 117 7.10 0.20 17.61
N LYS A 118 7.00 -1.12 17.60
CA LYS A 118 6.81 -1.95 16.40
C LYS A 118 5.76 -3.02 16.64
N ALA A 119 4.99 -3.33 15.60
CA ALA A 119 4.17 -4.52 15.56
C ALA A 119 4.86 -5.57 14.71
N VAL A 120 5.03 -6.77 15.25
CA VAL A 120 5.72 -7.88 14.58
C VAL A 120 4.72 -8.99 14.32
N ILE A 121 4.55 -9.36 13.05
CA ILE A 121 3.67 -10.44 12.63
C ILE A 121 4.53 -11.52 11.99
N GLN A 122 4.59 -12.69 12.62
CA GLN A 122 5.23 -13.89 12.07
C GLN A 122 4.14 -14.84 11.59
N PHE A 123 4.24 -15.29 10.35
CA PHE A 123 3.22 -16.12 9.72
C PHE A 123 3.82 -17.16 8.77
N GLY A 124 3.07 -18.20 8.49
CA GLY A 124 3.43 -19.25 7.54
C GLY A 124 2.62 -19.17 6.26
N MET A 125 3.27 -19.36 5.15
CA MET A 125 2.64 -19.61 3.85
C MET A 125 2.90 -21.06 3.47
N ALA A 126 1.86 -21.90 3.53
CA ALA A 126 1.97 -23.32 3.24
C ALA A 126 1.83 -23.64 1.74
N ASP A 127 1.10 -22.80 1.01
CA ASP A 127 0.78 -22.98 -0.41
C ASP A 127 1.25 -21.77 -1.22
N ALA A 128 2.28 -21.97 -2.05
CA ALA A 128 2.83 -20.92 -2.93
C ALA A 128 1.90 -20.56 -4.09
N THR A 129 0.83 -21.32 -4.33
CA THR A 129 -0.15 -21.03 -5.40
C THR A 129 -1.34 -20.23 -4.91
N ALA A 130 -1.45 -20.01 -3.60
CA ALA A 130 -2.53 -19.25 -2.99
C ALA A 130 -2.23 -17.74 -2.92
N HIS A 131 -3.29 -16.93 -2.80
CA HIS A 131 -3.16 -15.53 -2.41
C HIS A 131 -3.15 -15.41 -0.88
N TYR A 132 -2.24 -14.58 -0.37
CA TYR A 132 -2.17 -14.22 1.05
C TYR A 132 -2.32 -12.71 1.21
N HIS A 133 -3.24 -12.33 2.07
CA HIS A 133 -3.38 -10.96 2.53
C HIS A 133 -3.19 -10.93 4.04
N VAL A 134 -2.22 -10.15 4.52
CA VAL A 134 -1.86 -10.04 5.94
C VAL A 134 -2.04 -8.60 6.38
N PRO A 135 -3.28 -8.17 6.68
CA PRO A 135 -3.54 -6.82 7.14
C PRO A 135 -3.22 -6.67 8.62
N ILE A 136 -3.01 -5.43 9.06
CA ILE A 136 -2.91 -5.07 10.46
C ILE A 136 -3.89 -3.94 10.80
N LEU A 137 -4.57 -4.09 11.93
CA LEU A 137 -5.34 -3.04 12.59
C LEU A 137 -4.52 -2.57 13.77
N ALA A 138 -4.11 -1.31 13.80
CA ALA A 138 -3.17 -0.80 14.79
C ALA A 138 -3.66 0.47 15.46
N SER A 139 -3.36 0.56 16.75
CA SER A 139 -3.44 1.77 17.56
C SER A 139 -2.11 1.95 18.31
N PRO A 140 -1.87 3.05 19.03
CA PRO A 140 -0.69 3.17 19.89
C PRO A 140 -0.58 2.11 20.99
N TRP A 141 -1.68 1.39 21.29
CA TRP A 141 -1.80 0.53 22.45
C TRP A 141 -2.04 -0.95 22.14
N SER A 142 -2.45 -1.25 20.90
CA SER A 142 -2.79 -2.61 20.48
C SER A 142 -2.70 -2.78 18.99
N TYR A 143 -2.56 -4.03 18.54
CA TYR A 143 -2.74 -4.39 17.15
C TYR A 143 -3.35 -5.78 17.03
N THR A 144 -3.96 -6.06 15.90
CA THR A 144 -4.46 -7.37 15.53
C THR A 144 -4.24 -7.62 14.04
N THR A 145 -4.19 -8.88 13.67
CA THR A 145 -4.03 -9.33 12.29
C THR A 145 -4.91 -10.54 12.00
N TYR A 146 -5.12 -10.84 10.74
CA TYR A 146 -5.81 -12.04 10.28
C TYR A 146 -5.30 -12.44 8.90
N ARG A 147 -5.56 -13.68 8.50
CA ARG A 147 -5.34 -14.11 7.12
C ARG A 147 -6.54 -13.68 6.28
N GLY A 148 -6.34 -12.68 5.44
CA GLY A 148 -7.27 -12.31 4.39
C GLY A 148 -7.11 -13.20 3.14
N SER A 149 -8.07 -13.12 2.25
CA SER A 149 -8.11 -13.79 0.93
C SER A 149 -7.92 -12.79 -0.19
#